data_c7297a3721fc80e2b0e71ae93337e025
#
_entry.id   c7297a3721fc80e2b0e71ae93337e025
#
_cell.length_a   1.000
_cell.length_b   1.000
_cell.length_c   1.000
_cell.angle_alpha   90.00
_cell.angle_beta   90.00
_cell.angle_gamma   90.00
#
_symmetry.space_group_name_H-M   'P 1'
#
loop_
_entity.id
_entity.type
_entity.pdbx_description
1 polymer ?
#
loop_
_entity_poly.entity_id
_entity_poly.type
_entity_poly.pdbx_seq_one_letter_code
_entity_poly.pdbx_strand_id
1 'polypeptide(L)'
;MDELTRLFLAARDGDRSALLQAIRASQADVWRLASHLVGRDDADDVTQDVFVRAWRALPAYRGDASARTWLLAIARRACADHVRNQVRRRRLAGLAGMRDRSTPSRALAADPAGATTVQDLVDALPDDRRSAFVLTQVLGCSYEEAAAVCGVPVGTIRSRVARAREQLAAALRAAESDAASDEETG
;
A
#
# COMPACT_ATOMS: atom_id res chain seq x y z
N MET A 1 17.32 13.71 13.44
CA MET A 1 16.91 13.82 12.01
C MET A 1 17.57 12.66 11.28
N ASP A 2 16.79 11.80 10.65
CA ASP A 2 17.27 10.62 9.92
C ASP A 2 17.94 10.99 8.59
N GLU A 3 18.72 10.03 8.02
CA GLU A 3 19.49 10.22 6.78
C GLU A 3 18.60 10.59 5.59
N LEU A 4 17.46 9.89 5.43
CA LEU A 4 16.54 10.12 4.32
C LEU A 4 15.96 11.54 4.37
N THR A 5 15.65 12.05 5.58
CA THR A 5 15.17 13.42 5.78
C THR A 5 16.25 14.44 5.38
N ARG A 6 17.52 14.20 5.73
CA ARG A 6 18.63 15.06 5.31
C ARG A 6 18.78 15.11 3.78
N LEU A 7 18.70 13.94 3.13
CA LEU A 7 18.78 13.85 1.67
C LEU A 7 17.65 14.62 0.97
N PHE A 8 16.41 14.50 1.43
CA PHE A 8 15.29 15.25 0.83
C PHE A 8 15.39 16.76 1.07
N LEU A 9 15.88 17.18 2.23
CA LEU A 9 16.13 18.62 2.49
C LEU A 9 17.24 19.17 1.58
N ALA A 10 18.35 18.46 1.43
CA ALA A 10 19.42 18.85 0.50
C ALA A 10 18.92 18.87 -0.96
N ALA A 11 18.11 17.90 -1.34
CA ALA A 11 17.48 17.86 -2.67
C ALA A 11 16.54 19.06 -2.90
N ARG A 12 15.77 19.46 -1.88
CA ARG A 12 14.92 20.64 -1.92
C ARG A 12 15.76 21.90 -2.19
N ASP A 13 16.93 21.98 -1.59
CA ASP A 13 17.86 23.10 -1.70
C ASP A 13 18.72 23.04 -2.98
N GLY A 14 18.44 22.11 -3.90
CA GLY A 14 19.01 22.02 -5.24
C GLY A 14 20.06 20.94 -5.46
N ASP A 15 20.39 20.10 -4.46
CA ASP A 15 21.34 19.00 -4.61
C ASP A 15 20.70 17.83 -5.37
N ARG A 16 21.04 17.71 -6.66
CA ARG A 16 20.58 16.61 -7.52
C ARG A 16 21.13 15.25 -7.09
N SER A 17 22.34 15.20 -6.53
CA SER A 17 22.93 13.93 -6.05
C SER A 17 22.16 13.41 -4.84
N ALA A 18 21.83 14.31 -3.89
CA ALA A 18 20.99 13.97 -2.74
C ALA A 18 19.62 13.47 -3.17
N LEU A 19 19.00 14.05 -4.21
CA LEU A 19 17.75 13.57 -4.76
C LEU A 19 17.84 12.13 -5.24
N LEU A 20 18.85 11.81 -6.04
CA LEU A 20 19.05 10.43 -6.56
C LEU A 20 19.28 9.43 -5.44
N GLN A 21 20.02 9.81 -4.41
CA GLN A 21 20.26 8.98 -3.22
C GLN A 21 18.95 8.77 -2.43
N ALA A 22 18.16 9.83 -2.24
CA ALA A 22 16.87 9.76 -1.55
C ALA A 22 15.89 8.82 -2.27
N ILE A 23 15.80 8.90 -3.60
CA ILE A 23 14.97 8.00 -4.41
C ILE A 23 15.42 6.55 -4.23
N ARG A 24 16.72 6.25 -4.40
CA ARG A 24 17.26 4.89 -4.25
C ARG A 24 17.01 4.33 -2.84
N ALA A 25 17.19 5.14 -1.81
CA ALA A 25 17.01 4.72 -0.42
C ALA A 25 15.55 4.43 -0.06
N SER A 26 14.59 5.05 -0.74
CA SER A 26 13.17 4.97 -0.41
C SER A 26 12.32 4.15 -1.41
N GLN A 27 12.86 3.84 -2.60
CA GLN A 27 12.13 3.18 -3.67
C GLN A 27 11.54 1.83 -3.24
N ALA A 28 12.29 1.03 -2.47
CA ALA A 28 11.82 -0.28 -2.03
C ALA A 28 10.60 -0.20 -1.11
N ASP A 29 10.57 0.76 -0.19
CA ASP A 29 9.44 0.95 0.72
C ASP A 29 8.18 1.45 -0.02
N VAL A 30 8.37 2.39 -0.97
CA VAL A 30 7.27 2.90 -1.82
C VAL A 30 6.71 1.77 -2.67
N TRP A 31 7.56 1.00 -3.33
CA TRP A 31 7.15 -0.12 -4.18
C TRP A 31 6.42 -1.21 -3.36
N ARG A 32 6.94 -1.57 -2.18
CA ARG A 32 6.28 -2.53 -1.29
C ARG A 32 4.88 -2.06 -0.90
N LEU A 33 4.73 -0.79 -0.50
CA LEU A 33 3.42 -0.25 -0.17
C LEU A 33 2.49 -0.31 -1.38
N ALA A 34 2.97 0.11 -2.55
CA ALA A 34 2.19 0.09 -3.79
C ALA A 34 1.76 -1.34 -4.16
N SER A 35 2.69 -2.31 -4.15
CA SER A 35 2.40 -3.70 -4.52
C SER A 35 1.30 -4.33 -3.66
N HIS A 36 1.24 -3.99 -2.37
CA HIS A 36 0.15 -4.45 -1.49
C HIS A 36 -1.16 -3.69 -1.68
N LEU A 37 -1.13 -2.43 -2.10
CA LEU A 37 -2.34 -1.61 -2.20
C LEU A 37 -3.00 -1.63 -3.58
N VAL A 38 -2.22 -1.75 -4.67
CA VAL A 38 -2.74 -1.73 -6.04
C VAL A 38 -2.45 -3.03 -6.82
N GLY A 39 -1.64 -3.93 -6.26
CA GLY A 39 -1.18 -5.14 -6.92
C GLY A 39 0.18 -4.95 -7.58
N ARG A 40 0.86 -6.07 -7.88
CA ARG A 40 2.22 -6.05 -8.44
C ARG A 40 2.26 -5.47 -9.85
N ASP A 41 1.23 -5.72 -10.65
CA ASP A 41 1.16 -5.28 -12.05
C ASP A 41 1.15 -3.76 -12.18
N ASP A 42 0.51 -3.06 -11.25
CA ASP A 42 0.41 -1.60 -11.24
C ASP A 42 1.44 -0.92 -10.32
N ALA A 43 2.22 -1.69 -9.55
CA ALA A 43 3.13 -1.16 -8.52
C ALA A 43 4.23 -0.27 -9.09
N ASP A 44 4.79 -0.62 -10.24
CA ASP A 44 5.87 0.14 -10.87
C ASP A 44 5.36 1.50 -11.36
N ASP A 45 4.23 1.54 -12.04
CA ASP A 45 3.62 2.77 -12.53
C ASP A 45 3.22 3.71 -11.38
N VAL A 46 2.63 3.16 -10.32
CA VAL A 46 2.26 3.95 -9.13
C VAL A 46 3.51 4.44 -8.41
N THR A 47 4.57 3.63 -8.31
CA THR A 47 5.84 4.05 -7.70
C THR A 47 6.44 5.24 -8.45
N GLN A 48 6.43 5.24 -9.77
CA GLN A 48 6.89 6.37 -10.58
C GLN A 48 6.03 7.62 -10.32
N ASP A 49 4.70 7.49 -10.32
CA ASP A 49 3.78 8.60 -10.02
C ASP A 49 4.03 9.19 -8.62
N VAL A 50 4.33 8.34 -7.63
CA VAL A 50 4.70 8.77 -6.27
C VAL A 50 5.92 9.69 -6.29
N PHE A 51 6.99 9.32 -6.99
CA PHE A 51 8.20 10.15 -7.05
C PHE A 51 7.99 11.44 -7.85
N VAL A 52 7.15 11.42 -8.88
CA VAL A 52 6.74 12.65 -9.59
C VAL A 52 5.96 13.59 -8.66
N ARG A 53 5.02 13.05 -7.88
CA ARG A 53 4.26 13.83 -6.88
C ARG A 53 5.17 14.35 -5.77
N ALA A 54 6.08 13.51 -5.27
CA ALA A 54 7.05 13.89 -4.26
C ALA A 54 7.96 15.02 -4.75
N TRP A 55 8.47 14.94 -5.99
CA TRP A 55 9.26 16.01 -6.60
C TRP A 55 8.49 17.34 -6.66
N ARG A 56 7.22 17.31 -7.07
CA ARG A 56 6.38 18.51 -7.13
C ARG A 56 6.08 19.09 -5.74
N ALA A 57 5.98 18.25 -4.72
CA ALA A 57 5.70 18.65 -3.34
C ALA A 57 6.97 19.02 -2.55
N LEU A 58 8.16 18.68 -3.07
CA LEU A 58 9.45 18.85 -2.38
C LEU A 58 9.74 20.30 -1.96
N PRO A 59 9.45 21.34 -2.77
CA PRO A 59 9.67 22.72 -2.37
C PRO A 59 8.93 23.13 -1.08
N ALA A 60 7.80 22.48 -0.79
CA ALA A 60 7.00 22.73 0.42
C ALA A 60 7.37 21.83 1.60
N TYR A 61 8.25 20.85 1.42
CA TYR A 61 8.67 19.95 2.48
C TYR A 61 9.59 20.65 3.47
N ARG A 62 9.19 20.71 4.75
CA ARG A 62 9.94 21.42 5.81
C ARG A 62 10.68 20.51 6.77
N GLY A 63 10.49 19.18 6.68
CA GLY A 63 11.11 18.24 7.60
C GLY A 63 10.39 18.12 8.96
N ASP A 64 9.17 18.63 9.09
CA ASP A 64 8.37 18.55 10.32
C ASP A 64 8.01 17.06 10.66
N ALA A 65 7.82 16.26 9.63
CA ALA A 65 7.74 14.80 9.72
C ALA A 65 8.96 14.18 9.04
N SER A 66 9.30 12.92 9.41
CA SER A 66 10.35 12.20 8.71
C SER A 66 10.02 12.10 7.21
N ALA A 67 11.06 12.15 6.36
CA ALA A 67 10.86 12.04 4.91
C ALA A 67 10.19 10.72 4.53
N ARG A 68 10.47 9.64 5.28
CA ARG A 68 9.82 8.35 5.10
C ARG A 68 8.30 8.46 5.32
N THR A 69 7.87 9.03 6.43
CA THR A 69 6.44 9.23 6.75
C THR A 69 5.76 10.11 5.70
N TRP A 70 6.40 11.23 5.32
CA TRP A 70 5.90 12.13 4.29
C TRP A 70 5.75 11.44 2.94
N LEU A 71 6.77 10.68 2.49
CA LEU A 71 6.75 9.98 1.22
C LEU A 71 5.71 8.85 1.19
N LEU A 72 5.60 8.06 2.27
CA LEU A 72 4.59 7.01 2.39
C LEU A 72 3.16 7.58 2.41
N ALA A 73 2.96 8.79 2.95
CA ALA A 73 1.66 9.47 2.86
C ALA A 73 1.31 9.86 1.41
N ILE A 74 2.29 10.30 0.62
CA ILE A 74 2.12 10.55 -0.82
C ILE A 74 1.80 9.24 -1.53
N ALA A 75 2.56 8.17 -1.25
CA ALA A 75 2.37 6.86 -1.85
C ALA A 75 0.97 6.29 -1.58
N ARG A 76 0.51 6.32 -0.33
CA ARG A 76 -0.84 5.84 0.02
C ARG A 76 -1.93 6.61 -0.73
N ARG A 77 -1.78 7.93 -0.87
CA ARG A 77 -2.75 8.76 -1.64
C ARG A 77 -2.71 8.41 -3.12
N ALA A 78 -1.52 8.23 -3.71
CA ALA A 78 -1.37 7.83 -5.11
C ALA A 78 -2.03 6.47 -5.37
N CYS A 79 -1.83 5.48 -4.50
CA CYS A 79 -2.50 4.17 -4.57
C CYS A 79 -4.03 4.32 -4.52
N ALA A 80 -4.56 5.12 -3.58
CA ALA A 80 -6.00 5.35 -3.48
C ALA A 80 -6.58 6.05 -4.72
N ASP A 81 -5.85 6.99 -5.32
CA ASP A 81 -6.22 7.64 -6.58
C ASP A 81 -6.23 6.65 -7.73
N HIS A 82 -5.22 5.79 -7.81
CA HIS A 82 -5.11 4.74 -8.83
C HIS A 82 -6.32 3.80 -8.79
N VAL A 83 -6.66 3.26 -7.61
CA VAL A 83 -7.83 2.38 -7.43
C VAL A 83 -9.12 3.09 -7.83
N ARG A 84 -9.34 4.33 -7.39
CA ARG A 84 -10.53 5.12 -7.78
C ARG A 84 -10.63 5.33 -9.28
N ASN A 85 -9.50 5.61 -9.94
CA ASN A 85 -9.45 5.81 -11.39
C ASN A 85 -9.70 4.50 -12.16
N GLN A 86 -9.21 3.36 -11.67
CA GLN A 86 -9.51 2.04 -12.24
C GLN A 86 -11.01 1.73 -12.17
N VAL A 87 -11.63 1.90 -10.99
CA VAL A 87 -13.08 1.68 -10.82
C VAL A 87 -13.89 2.57 -11.76
N ARG A 88 -13.51 3.86 -11.88
CA ARG A 88 -14.18 4.80 -12.79
C ARG A 88 -14.03 4.37 -14.25
N ARG A 89 -12.83 3.98 -14.71
CA ARG A 89 -12.58 3.50 -16.09
C ARG A 89 -13.42 2.26 -16.39
N ARG A 90 -13.49 1.29 -15.48
CA ARG A 90 -14.31 0.07 -15.66
C ARG A 90 -15.81 0.37 -15.76
N ARG A 91 -16.32 1.28 -14.93
CA ARG A 91 -17.74 1.72 -15.03
C ARG A 91 -18.02 2.34 -16.38
N LEU A 92 -17.15 3.19 -16.88
CA LEU A 92 -17.30 3.82 -18.20
C LEU A 92 -17.20 2.80 -19.34
N ALA A 93 -16.26 1.86 -19.28
CA ALA A 93 -16.11 0.78 -20.27
C ALA A 93 -17.35 -0.17 -20.25
N GLY A 94 -17.87 -0.49 -19.08
CA GLY A 94 -19.12 -1.25 -18.94
C GLY A 94 -20.33 -0.57 -19.56
N LEU A 95 -20.44 0.76 -19.44
CA LEU A 95 -21.49 1.56 -20.09
C LEU A 95 -21.31 1.63 -21.61
N ALA A 96 -20.09 1.55 -22.12
CA ALA A 96 -19.76 1.56 -23.55
C ALA A 96 -19.87 0.16 -24.21
N GLY A 97 -20.29 -0.88 -23.49
CA GLY A 97 -20.38 -2.26 -24.00
C GLY A 97 -19.02 -2.92 -24.28
N MET A 98 -17.92 -2.29 -23.94
CA MET A 98 -16.58 -2.82 -24.08
C MET A 98 -16.27 -3.73 -22.89
N ARG A 99 -16.26 -5.04 -23.09
CA ARG A 99 -15.72 -6.00 -22.13
C ARG A 99 -14.19 -5.84 -22.08
N ASP A 100 -13.72 -5.03 -21.15
CA ASP A 100 -12.30 -5.01 -20.82
C ASP A 100 -11.95 -6.33 -20.12
N ARG A 101 -11.09 -7.14 -20.77
CA ARG A 101 -10.57 -8.42 -20.24
C ARG A 101 -9.43 -8.20 -19.24
N SER A 102 -9.20 -6.99 -18.81
CA SER A 102 -8.23 -6.72 -17.76
C SER A 102 -8.73 -7.26 -16.42
N THR A 103 -7.89 -8.03 -15.78
CA THR A 103 -8.02 -8.73 -14.50
C THR A 103 -8.99 -8.08 -13.50
N PRO A 104 -9.78 -8.87 -12.76
CA PRO A 104 -10.74 -8.34 -11.80
C PRO A 104 -10.03 -7.47 -10.76
N SER A 105 -10.58 -6.27 -10.53
CA SER A 105 -10.13 -5.40 -9.46
C SER A 105 -10.16 -6.16 -8.15
N ARG A 106 -9.02 -6.30 -7.54
CA ARG A 106 -8.76 -6.92 -6.26
C ARG A 106 -9.71 -6.46 -5.12
N ALA A 107 -10.40 -5.34 -5.29
CA ALA A 107 -11.29 -4.76 -4.28
C ALA A 107 -12.68 -5.40 -4.20
N LEU A 108 -13.09 -6.28 -5.13
CA LEU A 108 -14.48 -6.75 -5.21
C LEU A 108 -14.69 -8.27 -5.11
N ALA A 109 -13.64 -9.08 -5.06
CA ALA A 109 -13.79 -10.53 -4.95
C ALA A 109 -12.51 -11.23 -4.48
N ALA A 110 -11.99 -10.90 -3.31
CA ALA A 110 -11.11 -11.83 -2.64
C ALA A 110 -11.98 -12.72 -1.77
N ASP A 111 -12.34 -13.89 -2.28
CA ASP A 111 -12.85 -14.97 -1.48
C ASP A 111 -11.67 -15.49 -0.63
N PRO A 112 -11.72 -15.36 0.71
CA PRO A 112 -10.63 -15.85 1.57
C PRO A 112 -10.38 -17.35 1.43
N ALA A 113 -11.39 -18.13 1.03
CA ALA A 113 -11.30 -19.58 0.85
C ALA A 113 -10.49 -19.98 -0.40
N GLY A 114 -10.27 -19.06 -1.37
CA GLY A 114 -9.43 -19.28 -2.55
C GLY A 114 -8.01 -18.75 -2.45
N ALA A 115 -7.60 -18.18 -1.30
CA ALA A 115 -6.27 -17.59 -1.13
C ALA A 115 -5.20 -18.69 -0.98
N THR A 116 -4.29 -18.77 -1.96
CA THR A 116 -3.21 -19.77 -2.00
C THR A 116 -1.93 -19.32 -1.30
N THR A 117 -1.80 -18.02 -0.99
CA THR A 117 -0.62 -17.45 -0.35
C THR A 117 -0.98 -16.45 0.75
N VAL A 118 -0.06 -16.25 1.72
CA VAL A 118 -0.19 -15.20 2.74
C VAL A 118 -0.39 -13.82 2.12
N GLN A 119 0.19 -13.59 0.95
CA GLN A 119 0.02 -12.36 0.19
C GLN A 119 -1.45 -12.15 -0.21
N ASP A 120 -2.10 -13.21 -0.74
CA ASP A 120 -3.50 -13.14 -1.16
C ASP A 120 -4.43 -12.84 0.02
N LEU A 121 -4.12 -13.39 1.20
CA LEU A 121 -4.87 -13.10 2.43
C LEU A 121 -4.75 -11.63 2.85
N VAL A 122 -3.54 -11.06 2.77
CA VAL A 122 -3.33 -9.63 3.08
C VAL A 122 -4.08 -8.76 2.07
N ASP A 123 -4.08 -9.16 0.82
CA ASP A 123 -4.72 -8.44 -0.26
C ASP A 123 -6.27 -8.53 -0.21
N ALA A 124 -6.80 -9.53 0.46
CA ALA A 124 -8.23 -9.67 0.73
C ALA A 124 -8.72 -8.76 1.88
N LEU A 125 -7.82 -8.16 2.67
CA LEU A 125 -8.20 -7.22 3.71
C LEU A 125 -8.87 -5.96 3.12
N PRO A 126 -9.87 -5.38 3.80
CA PRO A 126 -10.38 -4.05 3.48
C PRO A 126 -9.26 -3.01 3.42
N ASP A 127 -9.32 -2.07 2.47
CA ASP A 127 -8.23 -1.13 2.13
C ASP A 127 -7.66 -0.37 3.34
N ASP A 128 -8.52 0.01 4.28
CA ASP A 128 -8.12 0.74 5.48
C ASP A 128 -7.36 -0.15 6.49
N ARG A 129 -7.76 -1.43 6.62
CA ARG A 129 -7.07 -2.43 7.45
C ARG A 129 -5.78 -2.88 6.79
N ARG A 130 -5.81 -3.12 5.47
CA ARG A 130 -4.64 -3.47 4.67
C ARG A 130 -3.57 -2.40 4.78
N SER A 131 -3.92 -1.12 4.58
CA SER A 131 -2.98 0.00 4.71
C SER A 131 -2.34 0.05 6.11
N ALA A 132 -3.14 -0.07 7.18
CA ALA A 132 -2.63 -0.05 8.54
C ALA A 132 -1.71 -1.26 8.83
N PHE A 133 -2.10 -2.45 8.37
CA PHE A 133 -1.34 -3.68 8.53
C PHE A 133 -0.01 -3.62 7.77
N VAL A 134 -0.02 -3.25 6.49
CA VAL A 134 1.19 -3.17 5.67
C VAL A 134 2.17 -2.14 6.23
N LEU A 135 1.69 -0.94 6.60
CA LEU A 135 2.56 0.08 7.19
C LEU A 135 3.24 -0.41 8.47
N THR A 136 2.51 -1.07 9.36
CA THR A 136 3.05 -1.46 10.66
C THR A 136 3.77 -2.80 10.67
N GLN A 137 3.27 -3.81 9.95
CA GLN A 137 3.79 -5.18 10.02
C GLN A 137 4.76 -5.53 8.89
N VAL A 138 4.62 -4.90 7.72
CA VAL A 138 5.49 -5.16 6.56
C VAL A 138 6.59 -4.10 6.45
N LEU A 139 6.23 -2.82 6.62
CA LEU A 139 7.19 -1.70 6.50
C LEU A 139 7.79 -1.29 7.85
N GLY A 140 7.33 -1.86 8.98
CA GLY A 140 7.88 -1.58 10.31
C GLY A 140 7.66 -0.15 10.81
N CYS A 141 6.64 0.56 10.30
CA CYS A 141 6.28 1.86 10.83
C CYS A 141 5.74 1.72 12.26
N SER A 142 6.06 2.69 13.12
CA SER A 142 5.37 2.82 14.41
C SER A 142 3.88 3.10 14.20
N TYR A 143 3.07 2.90 15.24
CA TYR A 143 1.63 3.24 15.15
C TYR A 143 1.41 4.74 14.92
N GLU A 144 2.28 5.58 15.47
CA GLU A 144 2.28 7.03 15.31
C GLU A 144 2.60 7.42 13.87
N GLU A 145 3.65 6.82 13.27
CA GLU A 145 4.00 7.03 11.87
C GLU A 145 2.90 6.57 10.93
N ALA A 146 2.34 5.37 11.16
CA ALA A 146 1.23 4.86 10.37
C ALA A 146 -0.03 5.74 10.49
N ALA A 147 -0.28 6.31 11.67
CA ALA A 147 -1.37 7.26 11.90
C ALA A 147 -1.16 8.54 11.09
N ALA A 148 0.06 9.08 11.09
CA ALA A 148 0.42 10.25 10.29
C ALA A 148 0.29 9.97 8.77
N VAL A 149 0.77 8.81 8.29
CA VAL A 149 0.61 8.37 6.89
C VAL A 149 -0.85 8.23 6.49
N CYS A 150 -1.68 7.66 7.38
CA CYS A 150 -3.11 7.44 7.12
C CYS A 150 -3.97 8.68 7.35
N GLY A 151 -3.49 9.68 8.08
CA GLY A 151 -4.26 10.86 8.47
C GLY A 151 -5.40 10.53 9.45
N VAL A 152 -5.17 9.60 10.38
CA VAL A 152 -6.15 9.15 11.39
C VAL A 152 -5.52 9.09 12.78
N PRO A 153 -6.32 9.09 13.86
CA PRO A 153 -5.79 8.90 15.22
C PRO A 153 -5.07 7.57 15.40
N VAL A 154 -4.04 7.53 16.28
CA VAL A 154 -3.26 6.31 16.58
C VAL A 154 -4.16 5.17 17.07
N GLY A 155 -5.19 5.45 17.86
CA GLY A 155 -6.18 4.47 18.31
C GLY A 155 -6.91 3.79 17.15
N THR A 156 -7.16 4.51 16.06
CA THR A 156 -7.74 3.96 14.83
C THR A 156 -6.80 2.98 14.16
N ILE A 157 -5.50 3.27 14.09
CA ILE A 157 -4.51 2.33 13.56
C ILE A 157 -4.45 1.06 14.41
N ARG A 158 -4.41 1.20 15.76
CA ARG A 158 -4.41 0.05 16.66
C ARG A 158 -5.60 -0.87 16.41
N SER A 159 -6.81 -0.32 16.32
CA SER A 159 -8.02 -1.12 16.07
C SER A 159 -8.05 -1.76 14.69
N ARG A 160 -7.55 -1.05 13.65
CA ARG A 160 -7.44 -1.60 12.28
C ARG A 160 -6.46 -2.77 12.21
N VAL A 161 -5.29 -2.64 12.85
CA VAL A 161 -4.27 -3.71 12.89
C VAL A 161 -4.79 -4.92 13.67
N ALA A 162 -5.46 -4.71 14.82
CA ALA A 162 -6.05 -5.81 15.58
C ALA A 162 -7.06 -6.59 14.74
N ARG A 163 -8.01 -5.89 14.10
CA ARG A 163 -9.02 -6.52 13.24
C ARG A 163 -8.41 -7.19 11.99
N ALA A 164 -7.34 -6.61 11.42
CA ALA A 164 -6.62 -7.26 10.32
C ALA A 164 -6.00 -8.58 10.77
N ARG A 165 -5.34 -8.62 11.94
CA ARG A 165 -4.76 -9.84 12.50
C ARG A 165 -5.82 -10.91 12.80
N GLU A 166 -6.95 -10.54 13.36
CA GLU A 166 -8.07 -11.44 13.63
C GLU A 166 -8.61 -12.06 12.33
N GLN A 167 -8.80 -11.25 11.29
CA GLN A 167 -9.28 -11.69 9.99
C GLN A 167 -8.27 -12.61 9.30
N LEU A 168 -6.97 -12.29 9.31
CA LEU A 168 -5.92 -13.12 8.74
C LEU A 168 -5.79 -14.45 9.48
N ALA A 169 -5.85 -14.45 10.82
CA ALA A 169 -5.80 -15.68 11.62
C ALA A 169 -7.02 -16.57 11.37
N ALA A 170 -8.20 -16.00 11.17
CA ALA A 170 -9.40 -16.75 10.81
C ALA A 170 -9.28 -17.38 9.43
N ALA A 171 -8.78 -16.64 8.44
CA ALA A 171 -8.60 -17.13 7.08
C ALA A 171 -7.55 -18.26 6.98
N LEU A 172 -6.44 -18.13 7.73
CA LEU A 172 -5.41 -19.18 7.81
C LEU A 172 -5.98 -20.49 8.39
N ARG A 173 -6.75 -20.40 9.50
CA ARG A 173 -7.38 -21.60 10.09
C ARG A 173 -8.40 -22.25 9.15
N ALA A 174 -9.13 -21.47 8.36
CA ALA A 174 -10.05 -22.02 7.36
C ALA A 174 -9.29 -22.77 6.26
N ALA A 175 -8.22 -22.19 5.74
CA ALA A 175 -7.38 -22.82 4.72
C ALA A 175 -6.71 -24.12 5.23
N GLU A 176 -6.27 -24.18 6.49
CA GLU A 176 -5.73 -25.38 7.11
C GLU A 176 -6.79 -26.48 7.25
N SER A 177 -8.03 -26.13 7.58
CA SER A 177 -9.14 -27.08 7.71
C SER A 177 -9.56 -27.67 6.36
N ASP A 178 -9.56 -26.87 5.31
CA ASP A 178 -9.90 -27.31 3.95
C ASP A 178 -8.83 -28.27 3.41
N ALA A 179 -7.54 -27.94 3.63
CA ALA A 179 -6.43 -28.82 3.24
C ALA A 179 -6.46 -30.18 3.95
N ALA A 180 -6.81 -30.20 5.24
CA ALA A 180 -6.95 -31.47 6.01
C ALA A 180 -8.11 -32.31 5.53
N SER A 181 -9.20 -31.70 5.04
CA SER A 181 -10.37 -32.41 4.53
C SER A 181 -10.13 -33.07 3.16
N ASP A 182 -9.29 -32.47 2.34
CA ASP A 182 -8.92 -33.00 1.01
C ASP A 182 -7.97 -34.21 1.12
N GLU A 183 -7.10 -34.26 2.14
CA GLU A 183 -6.21 -35.41 2.40
C GLU A 183 -6.96 -36.66 2.91
N GLU A 184 -8.13 -36.51 3.56
CA GLU A 184 -8.93 -37.63 4.09
C GLU A 184 -9.81 -38.27 3.01
N THR A 185 -9.98 -37.63 1.84
CA THR A 185 -10.91 -38.09 0.78
C THR A 185 -10.17 -38.67 -0.45
N GLY A 186 -8.83 -38.64 -0.48
CA GLY A 186 -7.97 -39.17 -1.57
C GLY A 186 -7.32 -40.51 -1.17
#